data_82efe7677bf02b26fe33cd0103d1d1c7
#
_entry.id   82efe7677bf02b26fe33cd0103d1d1c7
#
_cell.length_a   1.000
_cell.length_b   1.000
_cell.length_c   1.000
_cell.angle_alpha   90.00
_cell.angle_beta   90.00
_cell.angle_gamma   90.00
#
_symmetry.space_group_name_H-M   'P 1'
#
loop_
_entity.id
_entity.type
_entity.pdbx_description
1 polymer ?
#
loop_
_entity_poly.entity_id
_entity_poly.type
_entity_poly.pdbx_seq_one_letter_code
_entity_poly.pdbx_strand_id
1 'polypeptide(L)'
;MAKAQPLELTQDQRDHLEAICRTRTIQAGIMNRARIILLKADGESVDAIAEKVGLNRNSVLLCMKKFKEGGVENAIYDTPGRGRNPEITDDERTWIIDIACRKPTEFGYPSETWTYAKLTSHIQETAEAAKHPRLSTISKTQIYNILEAAEVKPFRIKYYCEKRDPEFETKMHNVLVVYKQISMRFDEEGNLIPYESEDPETHTVSYDEKPGIQAIATTSPDLPPREGNGVTYRDYEYVRHGTLSLLAGIDLITGEAIPLVRETHKSSDFIDFLKILDNKYPKGDKIRLVLDNHSAHTSKETRAFLATIPGRFEFVFTPKHGSWLNMIEGFFGKMTNQMLRGIRVQSKEELADRIYRYFDEVNATPVIHHWKYKMDEIDPGEKVSVALAI
;
A
#
# COMPACT_ATOMS: atom_id res chain seq x y z
N MET A 1 -39.67 -42.42 -40.82
CA MET A 1 -38.57 -41.87 -40.02
C MET A 1 -39.07 -41.72 -38.60
N ALA A 2 -38.46 -42.37 -37.62
CA ALA A 2 -38.88 -42.23 -36.23
C ALA A 2 -38.64 -40.78 -35.76
N LYS A 3 -39.67 -40.12 -35.21
CA LYS A 3 -39.56 -38.78 -34.63
C LYS A 3 -38.47 -38.79 -33.54
N ALA A 4 -37.49 -37.93 -33.68
CA ALA A 4 -36.45 -37.77 -32.67
C ALA A 4 -37.09 -37.36 -31.33
N GLN A 5 -36.92 -38.19 -30.29
CA GLN A 5 -37.45 -37.83 -28.95
C GLN A 5 -36.74 -36.54 -28.47
N PRO A 6 -37.56 -35.49 -28.11
CA PRO A 6 -37.00 -34.30 -27.52
C PRO A 6 -36.34 -34.60 -26.17
N LEU A 7 -35.35 -33.81 -25.80
CA LEU A 7 -34.72 -33.86 -24.50
C LEU A 7 -35.54 -32.97 -23.54
N GLU A 8 -35.90 -33.51 -22.39
CA GLU A 8 -36.62 -32.72 -21.40
C GLU A 8 -35.67 -31.84 -20.62
N LEU A 9 -35.94 -30.53 -20.60
CA LEU A 9 -35.22 -29.53 -19.80
C LEU A 9 -36.19 -28.85 -18.86
N THR A 10 -35.74 -28.56 -17.63
CA THR A 10 -36.47 -27.63 -16.77
C THR A 10 -36.29 -26.20 -17.29
N GLN A 11 -37.21 -25.28 -16.90
CA GLN A 11 -37.10 -23.88 -17.32
C GLN A 11 -35.76 -23.27 -16.90
N ASP A 12 -35.32 -23.53 -15.65
CA ASP A 12 -34.03 -23.04 -15.14
C ASP A 12 -32.81 -23.54 -15.94
N GLN A 13 -32.86 -24.83 -16.37
CA GLN A 13 -31.82 -25.40 -17.21
C GLN A 13 -31.79 -24.75 -18.60
N ARG A 14 -32.96 -24.46 -19.17
CA ARG A 14 -33.08 -23.77 -20.46
C ARG A 14 -32.51 -22.36 -20.36
N ASP A 15 -32.94 -21.60 -19.35
CA ASP A 15 -32.48 -20.22 -19.13
C ASP A 15 -30.97 -20.15 -18.93
N HIS A 16 -30.39 -21.09 -18.16
CA HIS A 16 -28.96 -21.21 -17.96
C HIS A 16 -28.21 -21.48 -19.27
N LEU A 17 -28.63 -22.43 -20.07
CA LEU A 17 -27.99 -22.75 -21.35
C LEU A 17 -28.13 -21.60 -22.36
N GLU A 18 -29.25 -20.88 -22.37
CA GLU A 18 -29.42 -19.70 -23.22
C GLU A 18 -28.51 -18.55 -22.79
N ALA A 19 -28.35 -18.34 -21.48
CA ALA A 19 -27.39 -17.34 -20.94
C ALA A 19 -25.95 -17.64 -21.37
N ILE A 20 -25.54 -18.92 -21.33
CA ILE A 20 -24.24 -19.36 -21.84
C ILE A 20 -24.10 -19.00 -23.33
N CYS A 21 -25.12 -19.28 -24.15
CA CYS A 21 -25.09 -18.99 -25.59
C CYS A 21 -25.03 -17.48 -25.92
N ARG A 22 -25.50 -16.59 -25.02
CA ARG A 22 -25.45 -15.11 -25.16
C ARG A 22 -24.13 -14.51 -24.72
N THR A 23 -23.34 -15.23 -23.96
CA THR A 23 -22.08 -14.75 -23.39
C THR A 23 -20.98 -14.69 -24.45
N ARG A 24 -20.42 -13.49 -24.69
CA ARG A 24 -19.42 -13.26 -25.74
C ARG A 24 -18.00 -13.78 -25.41
N THR A 25 -17.71 -13.99 -24.13
CA THR A 25 -16.36 -14.36 -23.64
C THR A 25 -16.20 -15.82 -23.27
N ILE A 26 -17.23 -16.64 -23.48
CA ILE A 26 -17.20 -18.06 -23.13
C ILE A 26 -16.42 -18.87 -24.19
N GLN A 27 -15.81 -19.97 -23.77
CA GLN A 27 -15.10 -20.87 -24.68
C GLN A 27 -16.07 -21.46 -25.73
N ALA A 28 -15.65 -21.44 -26.98
CA ALA A 28 -16.47 -21.96 -28.10
C ALA A 28 -16.96 -23.41 -27.88
N GLY A 29 -16.16 -24.25 -27.23
CA GLY A 29 -16.54 -25.63 -26.91
C GLY A 29 -17.73 -25.71 -25.95
N ILE A 30 -17.77 -24.87 -24.92
CA ILE A 30 -18.87 -24.80 -23.94
C ILE A 30 -20.15 -24.29 -24.64
N MET A 31 -20.01 -23.20 -25.40
CA MET A 31 -21.11 -22.63 -26.15
C MET A 31 -21.72 -23.65 -27.13
N ASN A 32 -20.91 -24.37 -27.87
CA ASN A 32 -21.40 -25.38 -28.82
C ASN A 32 -22.10 -26.53 -28.10
N ARG A 33 -21.62 -26.99 -26.95
CA ARG A 33 -22.28 -28.04 -26.16
C ARG A 33 -23.62 -27.55 -25.59
N ALA A 34 -23.71 -26.30 -25.14
CA ALA A 34 -24.97 -25.69 -24.71
C ALA A 34 -25.99 -25.63 -25.88
N ARG A 35 -25.54 -25.22 -27.07
CA ARG A 35 -26.39 -25.23 -28.30
C ARG A 35 -26.89 -26.62 -28.67
N ILE A 36 -26.07 -27.66 -28.57
CA ILE A 36 -26.43 -29.05 -28.84
C ILE A 36 -27.62 -29.43 -27.95
N ILE A 37 -27.57 -29.14 -26.66
CA ILE A 37 -28.63 -29.50 -25.70
C ILE A 37 -29.92 -28.75 -26.00
N LEU A 38 -29.84 -27.43 -26.25
CA LEU A 38 -31.03 -26.62 -26.60
C LEU A 38 -31.71 -27.09 -27.88
N LEU A 39 -30.96 -27.30 -28.97
CA LEU A 39 -31.49 -27.78 -30.25
C LEU A 39 -32.10 -29.17 -30.10
N LYS A 40 -31.54 -30.03 -29.24
CA LYS A 40 -32.12 -31.35 -29.01
C LYS A 40 -33.42 -31.27 -28.19
N ALA A 41 -33.53 -30.37 -27.25
CA ALA A 41 -34.76 -30.09 -26.51
C ALA A 41 -35.83 -29.51 -27.42
N ASP A 42 -35.45 -28.77 -28.46
CA ASP A 42 -36.39 -28.28 -29.50
C ASP A 42 -36.80 -29.37 -30.52
N GLY A 43 -36.36 -30.64 -30.33
CA GLY A 43 -36.78 -31.78 -31.11
C GLY A 43 -35.98 -32.03 -32.39
N GLU A 44 -34.82 -31.37 -32.57
CA GLU A 44 -34.00 -31.52 -33.77
C GLU A 44 -33.32 -32.89 -33.86
N SER A 45 -33.08 -33.36 -35.09
CA SER A 45 -32.34 -34.59 -35.33
C SER A 45 -30.84 -34.39 -35.07
N VAL A 46 -30.14 -35.47 -34.71
CA VAL A 46 -28.68 -35.43 -34.44
C VAL A 46 -27.88 -34.90 -35.61
N ASP A 47 -28.31 -35.23 -36.83
CA ASP A 47 -27.63 -34.82 -38.06
C ASP A 47 -27.84 -33.33 -38.35
N ALA A 48 -29.04 -32.81 -38.13
CA ALA A 48 -29.34 -31.37 -38.23
C ALA A 48 -28.59 -30.56 -37.17
N ILE A 49 -28.47 -31.09 -35.95
CA ILE A 49 -27.69 -30.44 -34.87
C ILE A 49 -26.24 -30.40 -35.24
N ALA A 50 -25.64 -31.51 -35.73
CA ALA A 50 -24.26 -31.60 -36.16
C ALA A 50 -23.91 -30.55 -37.22
N GLU A 51 -24.79 -30.38 -38.21
CA GLU A 51 -24.65 -29.37 -39.27
C GLU A 51 -24.73 -27.92 -38.67
N LYS A 52 -25.73 -27.61 -37.82
CA LYS A 52 -25.93 -26.28 -37.24
C LYS A 52 -24.81 -25.83 -36.32
N VAL A 53 -24.16 -26.75 -35.57
CA VAL A 53 -23.07 -26.45 -34.67
C VAL A 53 -21.66 -26.65 -35.30
N GLY A 54 -21.57 -27.16 -36.51
CA GLY A 54 -20.33 -27.39 -37.20
C GLY A 54 -19.48 -28.50 -36.57
N LEU A 55 -20.12 -29.51 -35.97
CA LEU A 55 -19.43 -30.64 -35.32
C LEU A 55 -19.82 -31.97 -35.95
N ASN A 56 -19.01 -33.00 -35.73
CA ASN A 56 -19.37 -34.33 -36.21
C ASN A 56 -20.48 -34.96 -35.34
N ARG A 57 -21.22 -35.91 -35.95
CA ARG A 57 -22.32 -36.65 -35.33
C ARG A 57 -21.93 -37.28 -33.98
N ASN A 58 -20.72 -37.84 -33.89
CA ASN A 58 -20.27 -38.50 -32.65
C ASN A 58 -20.07 -37.52 -31.50
N SER A 59 -19.63 -36.29 -31.77
CA SER A 59 -19.52 -35.22 -30.77
C SER A 59 -20.90 -34.83 -30.21
N VAL A 60 -21.93 -34.74 -31.05
CA VAL A 60 -23.30 -34.48 -30.61
C VAL A 60 -23.82 -35.61 -29.75
N LEU A 61 -23.64 -36.87 -30.17
CA LEU A 61 -24.06 -38.04 -29.39
C LEU A 61 -23.34 -38.14 -28.05
N LEU A 62 -22.03 -37.83 -28.01
CA LEU A 62 -21.25 -37.80 -26.76
C LEU A 62 -21.78 -36.74 -25.78
N CYS A 63 -22.08 -35.55 -26.29
CA CYS A 63 -22.67 -34.48 -25.48
C CYS A 63 -24.02 -34.90 -24.88
N MET A 64 -24.88 -35.50 -25.69
CA MET A 64 -26.19 -36.02 -25.24
C MET A 64 -26.02 -37.17 -24.22
N LYS A 65 -25.03 -38.05 -24.42
CA LYS A 65 -24.74 -39.13 -23.47
C LYS A 65 -24.33 -38.55 -22.09
N LYS A 66 -23.42 -37.61 -22.10
CA LYS A 66 -22.97 -36.90 -20.88
C LYS A 66 -24.14 -36.20 -20.17
N PHE A 67 -25.06 -35.58 -20.91
CA PHE A 67 -26.23 -34.97 -20.35
C PHE A 67 -27.10 -35.99 -19.60
N LYS A 68 -27.32 -37.16 -20.21
CA LYS A 68 -28.13 -38.25 -19.58
C LYS A 68 -27.47 -38.83 -18.32
N GLU A 69 -26.13 -38.83 -18.27
CA GLU A 69 -25.33 -39.40 -17.17
C GLU A 69 -25.20 -38.44 -16.00
N GLY A 70 -25.15 -37.13 -16.20
CA GLY A 70 -24.87 -36.17 -15.16
C GLY A 70 -25.40 -34.76 -15.35
N GLY A 71 -26.43 -34.61 -16.21
CA GLY A 71 -27.13 -33.31 -16.39
C GLY A 71 -26.35 -32.28 -17.18
N VAL A 72 -26.79 -31.03 -17.07
CA VAL A 72 -26.23 -29.89 -17.82
C VAL A 72 -24.75 -29.71 -17.58
N GLU A 73 -24.33 -29.64 -16.33
CA GLU A 73 -22.93 -29.38 -15.97
C GLU A 73 -21.97 -30.42 -16.56
N ASN A 74 -22.33 -31.70 -16.47
CA ASN A 74 -21.52 -32.78 -17.02
C ASN A 74 -21.44 -32.76 -18.56
N ALA A 75 -22.46 -32.22 -19.21
CA ALA A 75 -22.50 -32.15 -20.65
C ALA A 75 -21.70 -30.96 -21.20
N ILE A 76 -21.73 -29.80 -20.56
CA ILE A 76 -21.13 -28.56 -21.05
C ILE A 76 -19.66 -28.41 -20.63
N TYR A 77 -19.27 -28.88 -19.44
CA TYR A 77 -17.89 -28.78 -18.97
C TYR A 77 -17.09 -30.06 -19.21
N ASP A 78 -15.79 -29.91 -19.28
CA ASP A 78 -14.89 -31.05 -19.37
C ASP A 78 -14.69 -31.66 -17.99
N THR A 79 -14.67 -32.99 -17.92
CA THR A 79 -14.38 -33.71 -16.68
C THR A 79 -12.97 -33.38 -16.23
N PRO A 80 -12.76 -32.94 -14.99
CA PRO A 80 -11.41 -32.72 -14.45
C PRO A 80 -10.57 -33.99 -14.55
N GLY A 81 -9.26 -33.83 -14.76
CA GLY A 81 -8.30 -34.94 -14.70
C GLY A 81 -8.03 -35.66 -16.03
N ARG A 82 -8.51 -35.16 -17.19
CA ARG A 82 -8.19 -35.73 -18.53
C ARG A 82 -6.82 -35.33 -19.06
N GLY A 83 -6.02 -34.55 -18.30
CA GLY A 83 -4.66 -34.18 -18.68
C GLY A 83 -3.66 -35.32 -18.42
N ARG A 84 -2.43 -35.20 -18.99
CA ARG A 84 -1.29 -35.99 -18.61
C ARG A 84 -1.07 -35.85 -17.12
N ASN A 85 -0.83 -37.00 -16.41
CA ASN A 85 -0.50 -36.94 -15.00
C ASN A 85 0.67 -35.97 -14.75
N PRO A 86 0.61 -35.13 -13.70
CA PRO A 86 1.70 -34.21 -13.37
C PRO A 86 3.01 -34.99 -13.31
N GLU A 87 4.04 -34.53 -14.00
CA GLU A 87 5.36 -35.16 -13.92
C GLU A 87 6.00 -35.01 -12.54
N ILE A 88 5.61 -33.96 -11.80
CA ILE A 88 6.06 -33.64 -10.44
C ILE A 88 4.96 -34.06 -9.47
N THR A 89 5.30 -34.93 -8.53
CA THR A 89 4.37 -35.45 -7.52
C THR A 89 4.05 -34.39 -6.44
N ASP A 90 3.02 -34.64 -5.64
CA ASP A 90 2.66 -33.72 -4.55
C ASP A 90 3.73 -33.69 -3.45
N ASP A 91 4.43 -34.81 -3.18
CA ASP A 91 5.56 -34.86 -2.26
C ASP A 91 6.73 -33.99 -2.76
N GLU A 92 7.06 -34.10 -4.06
CA GLU A 92 8.10 -33.28 -4.68
C GLU A 92 7.73 -31.78 -4.66
N ARG A 93 6.46 -31.43 -4.86
CA ARG A 93 5.96 -30.04 -4.72
C ARG A 93 6.10 -29.53 -3.29
N THR A 94 5.69 -30.34 -2.33
CA THR A 94 5.78 -29.99 -0.91
C THR A 94 7.22 -29.75 -0.48
N TRP A 95 8.14 -30.61 -0.92
CA TRP A 95 9.57 -30.46 -0.66
C TRP A 95 10.16 -29.18 -1.26
N ILE A 96 9.80 -28.83 -2.51
CA ILE A 96 10.20 -27.55 -3.14
C ILE A 96 9.70 -26.35 -2.35
N ILE A 97 8.44 -26.39 -1.91
CA ILE A 97 7.83 -25.32 -1.13
C ILE A 97 8.50 -25.20 0.25
N ASP A 98 8.79 -26.32 0.92
CA ASP A 98 9.49 -26.32 2.20
C ASP A 98 10.85 -25.63 2.11
N ILE A 99 11.68 -26.01 1.11
CA ILE A 99 12.97 -25.34 0.88
C ILE A 99 12.78 -23.84 0.59
N ALA A 100 11.79 -23.48 -0.21
CA ALA A 100 11.52 -22.08 -0.56
C ALA A 100 11.09 -21.23 0.64
N CYS A 101 10.45 -21.83 1.63
CA CYS A 101 10.02 -21.18 2.87
C CYS A 101 11.15 -21.02 3.90
N ARG A 102 12.24 -21.74 3.76
CA ARG A 102 13.41 -21.67 4.64
C ARG A 102 14.43 -20.68 4.10
N LYS A 103 15.25 -20.13 4.97
CA LYS A 103 16.29 -19.18 4.55
C LYS A 103 17.43 -19.88 3.81
N PRO A 104 17.99 -19.26 2.75
CA PRO A 104 19.20 -19.79 2.09
C PRO A 104 20.37 -20.01 3.05
N THR A 105 20.47 -19.20 4.11
CA THR A 105 21.51 -19.33 5.14
C THR A 105 21.49 -20.67 5.88
N GLU A 106 20.33 -21.31 6.00
CA GLU A 106 20.18 -22.65 6.60
C GLU A 106 20.86 -23.74 5.76
N PHE A 107 21.07 -23.46 4.48
CA PHE A 107 21.72 -24.33 3.51
C PHE A 107 23.16 -23.88 3.17
N GLY A 108 23.73 -22.97 3.97
CA GLY A 108 25.11 -22.49 3.82
C GLY A 108 25.30 -21.35 2.80
N TYR A 109 24.25 -20.78 2.26
CA TYR A 109 24.36 -19.64 1.36
C TYR A 109 24.43 -18.31 2.13
N PRO A 110 25.17 -17.29 1.64
CA PRO A 110 25.29 -16.01 2.32
C PRO A 110 24.08 -15.08 2.17
N SER A 111 23.05 -15.45 1.39
CA SER A 111 21.89 -14.61 1.09
C SER A 111 20.74 -14.88 2.06
N GLU A 112 19.98 -13.82 2.41
CA GLU A 112 18.80 -13.91 3.29
C GLU A 112 17.54 -14.38 2.56
N THR A 113 17.49 -14.24 1.24
CA THR A 113 16.32 -14.59 0.41
C THR A 113 16.74 -15.40 -0.80
N TRP A 114 15.82 -16.26 -1.27
CA TRP A 114 16.02 -16.99 -2.50
C TRP A 114 15.74 -16.12 -3.73
N THR A 115 16.60 -16.22 -4.73
CA THR A 115 16.20 -15.97 -6.12
C THR A 115 15.71 -17.26 -6.75
N TYR A 116 14.83 -17.18 -7.75
CA TYR A 116 14.38 -18.38 -8.46
C TYR A 116 15.55 -19.18 -9.07
N ALA A 117 16.58 -18.51 -9.60
CA ALA A 117 17.74 -19.18 -10.15
C ALA A 117 18.50 -19.97 -9.07
N LYS A 118 18.80 -19.34 -7.94
CA LYS A 118 19.54 -19.97 -6.84
C LYS A 118 18.78 -21.12 -6.22
N LEU A 119 17.46 -20.94 -6.02
CA LEU A 119 16.58 -22.01 -5.54
C LEU A 119 16.56 -23.19 -6.52
N THR A 120 16.49 -22.91 -7.82
CA THR A 120 16.53 -23.96 -8.84
C THR A 120 17.82 -24.76 -8.76
N SER A 121 18.99 -24.11 -8.73
CA SER A 121 20.28 -24.79 -8.60
C SER A 121 20.36 -25.62 -7.32
N HIS A 122 19.94 -25.08 -6.19
CA HIS A 122 19.95 -25.80 -4.93
C HIS A 122 19.07 -27.08 -4.97
N ILE A 123 17.86 -26.97 -5.52
CA ILE A 123 16.94 -28.10 -5.67
C ILE A 123 17.56 -29.16 -6.58
N GLN A 124 18.11 -28.75 -7.74
CA GLN A 124 18.77 -29.67 -8.67
C GLN A 124 19.95 -30.42 -8.02
N GLU A 125 20.79 -29.72 -7.28
CA GLU A 125 21.98 -30.27 -6.61
C GLU A 125 21.64 -31.21 -5.46
N THR A 126 20.54 -30.97 -4.75
CA THR A 126 20.16 -31.74 -3.55
C THR A 126 19.08 -32.80 -3.79
N ALA A 127 18.47 -32.79 -4.97
CA ALA A 127 17.35 -33.66 -5.34
C ALA A 127 17.62 -35.16 -5.13
N GLU A 128 18.78 -35.64 -5.56
CA GLU A 128 19.12 -37.07 -5.44
C GLU A 128 19.28 -37.49 -3.99
N ALA A 129 19.98 -36.68 -3.18
CA ALA A 129 20.17 -36.93 -1.75
C ALA A 129 18.84 -36.88 -0.99
N ALA A 130 17.91 -36.08 -1.43
CA ALA A 130 16.55 -35.95 -0.88
C ALA A 130 15.59 -37.03 -1.41
N LYS A 131 16.05 -37.99 -2.21
CA LYS A 131 15.23 -39.05 -2.84
C LYS A 131 14.18 -38.55 -3.86
N HIS A 132 14.45 -37.42 -4.48
CA HIS A 132 13.64 -36.81 -5.53
C HIS A 132 14.43 -36.68 -6.87
N PRO A 133 14.97 -37.79 -7.43
CA PRO A 133 15.93 -37.73 -8.56
C PRO A 133 15.37 -37.01 -9.81
N ARG A 134 14.05 -36.96 -9.97
CA ARG A 134 13.40 -36.23 -11.07
C ARG A 134 13.64 -34.75 -11.04
N LEU A 135 13.84 -34.20 -9.84
CA LEU A 135 14.02 -32.74 -9.65
C LEU A 135 15.43 -32.28 -10.01
N SER A 136 16.38 -33.19 -10.25
CA SER A 136 17.74 -32.83 -10.72
C SER A 136 17.74 -32.08 -12.07
N THR A 137 16.67 -32.18 -12.84
CA THR A 137 16.50 -31.51 -14.14
C THR A 137 15.34 -30.51 -14.15
N ILE A 138 14.79 -30.16 -12.99
CA ILE A 138 13.68 -29.22 -12.88
C ILE A 138 14.06 -27.84 -13.44
N SER A 139 13.16 -27.25 -14.22
CA SER A 139 13.38 -25.91 -14.76
C SER A 139 12.96 -24.80 -13.79
N LYS A 140 13.59 -23.62 -13.94
CA LYS A 140 13.20 -22.42 -13.19
C LYS A 140 11.72 -22.07 -13.37
N THR A 141 11.16 -22.29 -14.57
CA THR A 141 9.75 -22.03 -14.86
C THR A 141 8.82 -22.98 -14.11
N GLN A 142 9.19 -24.24 -13.95
CA GLN A 142 8.40 -25.20 -13.17
C GLN A 142 8.40 -24.82 -11.69
N ILE A 143 9.54 -24.40 -11.11
CA ILE A 143 9.61 -23.88 -9.74
C ILE A 143 8.77 -22.62 -9.59
N TYR A 144 8.87 -21.68 -10.54
CA TYR A 144 8.03 -20.49 -10.55
C TYR A 144 6.55 -20.85 -10.50
N ASN A 145 6.09 -21.74 -11.36
CA ASN A 145 4.67 -22.15 -11.41
C ASN A 145 4.21 -22.84 -10.12
N ILE A 146 5.07 -23.66 -9.51
CA ILE A 146 4.76 -24.33 -8.23
C ILE A 146 4.62 -23.29 -7.12
N LEU A 147 5.55 -22.35 -7.00
CA LEU A 147 5.54 -21.34 -5.96
C LEU A 147 4.43 -20.29 -6.17
N GLU A 148 4.11 -19.95 -7.41
CA GLU A 148 2.99 -19.05 -7.71
C GLU A 148 1.65 -19.69 -7.35
N ALA A 149 1.47 -20.99 -7.66
CA ALA A 149 0.27 -21.75 -7.27
C ALA A 149 0.13 -21.90 -5.75
N ALA A 150 1.25 -21.91 -5.01
CA ALA A 150 1.30 -21.94 -3.55
C ALA A 150 1.33 -20.54 -2.91
N GLU A 151 1.27 -19.46 -3.70
CA GLU A 151 1.38 -18.06 -3.27
C GLU A 151 2.67 -17.73 -2.48
N VAL A 152 3.75 -18.50 -2.69
CA VAL A 152 5.04 -18.33 -2.01
C VAL A 152 5.96 -17.45 -2.86
N LYS A 153 6.45 -16.36 -2.26
CA LYS A 153 7.38 -15.39 -2.90
C LYS A 153 8.67 -15.26 -2.08
N PRO A 154 9.60 -16.21 -2.17
CA PRO A 154 10.75 -16.33 -1.26
C PRO A 154 11.80 -15.21 -1.41
N PHE A 155 11.66 -14.37 -2.42
CA PHE A 155 12.48 -13.18 -2.66
C PHE A 155 11.86 -11.90 -2.09
N ARG A 156 10.60 -11.94 -1.58
CA ARG A 156 9.86 -10.76 -1.15
C ARG A 156 9.89 -10.60 0.36
N ILE A 157 10.47 -9.50 0.82
CA ILE A 157 10.45 -9.12 2.24
C ILE A 157 9.31 -8.12 2.45
N LYS A 158 8.49 -8.38 3.46
CA LYS A 158 7.57 -7.41 4.04
C LYS A 158 7.96 -7.22 5.49
N TYR A 159 8.14 -5.96 5.87
CA TYR A 159 8.44 -5.63 7.26
C TYR A 159 7.15 -5.63 8.09
N TYR A 160 7.21 -6.17 9.28
CA TYR A 160 6.17 -6.08 10.30
C TYR A 160 6.81 -5.71 11.64
N CYS A 161 6.02 -5.15 12.56
CA CYS A 161 6.50 -4.81 13.89
C CYS A 161 6.01 -5.86 14.90
N GLU A 162 6.95 -6.70 15.37
CA GLU A 162 6.63 -7.75 16.35
C GLU A 162 6.43 -7.17 17.76
N LYS A 163 7.27 -6.20 18.13
CA LYS A 163 7.18 -5.52 19.42
C LYS A 163 6.59 -4.13 19.23
N ARG A 164 5.29 -4.01 19.45
CA ARG A 164 4.61 -2.71 19.47
C ARG A 164 4.86 -2.01 20.79
N ASP A 165 4.65 -0.67 20.78
CA ASP A 165 4.57 0.14 22.00
C ASP A 165 3.52 -0.50 22.94
N PRO A 166 3.83 -0.83 24.21
CA PRO A 166 2.84 -1.36 25.15
C PRO A 166 1.64 -0.43 25.35
N GLU A 167 1.86 0.89 25.19
CA GLU A 167 0.84 1.92 25.30
C GLU A 167 0.27 2.35 23.93
N PHE A 168 0.46 1.51 22.87
CA PHE A 168 0.11 1.88 21.49
C PHE A 168 -1.34 2.34 21.38
N GLU A 169 -2.29 1.53 21.87
CA GLU A 169 -3.72 1.82 21.75
C GLU A 169 -4.09 3.09 22.55
N THR A 170 -3.53 3.26 23.74
CA THR A 170 -3.78 4.44 24.59
C THR A 170 -3.27 5.72 23.94
N LYS A 171 -2.05 5.70 23.41
CA LYS A 171 -1.47 6.87 22.73
C LYS A 171 -2.19 7.16 21.41
N MET A 172 -2.51 6.11 20.63
CA MET A 172 -3.30 6.26 19.42
C MET A 172 -4.65 6.90 19.72
N HIS A 173 -5.37 6.35 20.69
CA HIS A 173 -6.66 6.89 21.13
C HIS A 173 -6.55 8.37 21.51
N ASN A 174 -5.55 8.72 22.29
CA ASN A 174 -5.31 10.10 22.72
C ASN A 174 -5.06 11.07 21.55
N VAL A 175 -4.29 10.65 20.54
CA VAL A 175 -4.10 11.42 19.31
C VAL A 175 -5.43 11.57 18.54
N LEU A 176 -6.24 10.51 18.49
CA LEU A 176 -7.55 10.55 17.82
C LEU A 176 -8.53 11.48 18.55
N VAL A 177 -8.47 11.56 19.89
CA VAL A 177 -9.25 12.56 20.67
C VAL A 177 -8.85 13.98 20.27
N VAL A 178 -7.56 14.27 20.11
CA VAL A 178 -7.10 15.58 19.60
C VAL A 178 -7.70 15.87 18.23
N TYR A 179 -7.63 14.92 17.31
CA TYR A 179 -8.18 15.11 15.95
C TYR A 179 -9.70 15.26 15.95
N LYS A 180 -10.40 14.58 16.85
CA LYS A 180 -11.85 14.77 17.04
C LYS A 180 -12.16 16.18 17.50
N GLN A 181 -11.42 16.70 18.51
CA GLN A 181 -11.58 18.08 18.97
C GLN A 181 -11.31 19.09 17.84
N ILE A 182 -10.30 18.87 17.00
CA ILE A 182 -10.05 19.71 15.82
C ILE A 182 -11.24 19.64 14.84
N SER A 183 -11.75 18.43 14.54
CA SER A 183 -12.87 18.29 13.59
C SER A 183 -14.13 19.02 14.05
N MET A 184 -14.36 19.15 15.35
CA MET A 184 -15.49 19.89 15.94
C MET A 184 -15.36 21.42 15.83
N ARG A 185 -14.21 21.94 15.44
CA ARG A 185 -14.00 23.35 15.14
C ARG A 185 -14.51 23.76 13.76
N PHE A 186 -15.07 22.83 12.99
CA PHE A 186 -15.61 23.05 11.67
C PHE A 186 -17.07 22.64 11.60
N ASP A 187 -17.87 23.42 10.86
CA ASP A 187 -19.27 23.08 10.54
C ASP A 187 -19.37 21.98 9.46
N GLU A 188 -20.60 21.59 9.10
CA GLU A 188 -20.85 20.57 8.08
C GLU A 188 -20.38 21.00 6.68
N GLU A 189 -20.30 22.29 6.41
CA GLU A 189 -19.78 22.90 5.18
C GLU A 189 -18.24 23.03 5.17
N GLY A 190 -17.58 22.75 6.31
CA GLY A 190 -16.13 22.83 6.47
C GLY A 190 -15.61 24.23 6.82
N ASN A 191 -16.46 25.15 7.24
CA ASN A 191 -16.03 26.46 7.70
C ASN A 191 -15.62 26.41 9.19
N LEU A 192 -14.60 27.21 9.54
CA LEU A 192 -14.14 27.30 10.93
C LEU A 192 -15.21 27.99 11.81
N ILE A 193 -15.60 27.33 12.89
CA ILE A 193 -16.48 27.88 13.92
C ILE A 193 -15.65 28.83 14.79
N PRO A 194 -16.09 30.08 15.00
CA PRO A 194 -15.41 31.03 15.90
C PRO A 194 -15.23 30.47 17.29
N TYR A 195 -14.11 30.79 17.92
CA TYR A 195 -13.87 30.45 19.32
C TYR A 195 -14.51 31.48 20.22
N GLU A 196 -15.58 31.09 20.94
CA GLU A 196 -16.38 32.00 21.75
C GLU A 196 -16.16 31.83 23.28
N SER A 197 -15.17 30.98 23.68
CA SER A 197 -14.88 30.75 25.10
C SER A 197 -14.01 31.86 25.68
N GLU A 198 -14.20 32.17 26.98
CA GLU A 198 -13.30 33.02 27.75
C GLU A 198 -11.99 32.30 28.14
N ASP A 199 -11.96 30.96 28.03
CA ASP A 199 -10.76 30.18 28.28
C ASP A 199 -9.72 30.38 27.18
N PRO A 200 -8.41 30.21 27.47
CA PRO A 200 -7.36 30.29 26.47
C PRO A 200 -7.60 29.33 25.31
N GLU A 201 -7.47 29.79 24.06
CA GLU A 201 -7.55 28.93 22.88
C GLU A 201 -6.36 27.98 22.84
N THR A 202 -6.59 26.79 22.31
CA THR A 202 -5.52 25.79 22.12
C THR A 202 -5.23 25.61 20.64
N HIS A 203 -4.08 26.13 20.19
CA HIS A 203 -3.57 25.93 18.83
C HIS A 203 -2.89 24.58 18.75
N THR A 204 -3.33 23.74 17.83
CA THR A 204 -2.79 22.39 17.70
C THR A 204 -1.93 22.25 16.44
N VAL A 205 -0.67 21.88 16.63
CA VAL A 205 0.33 21.72 15.57
C VAL A 205 0.79 20.28 15.49
N SER A 206 0.69 19.67 14.32
CA SER A 206 1.33 18.38 14.00
C SER A 206 2.78 18.67 13.63
N TYR A 207 3.73 18.14 14.37
CA TYR A 207 5.17 18.44 14.24
C TYR A 207 5.99 17.17 13.98
N ASP A 208 7.03 17.31 13.15
CA ASP A 208 8.05 16.26 12.94
C ASP A 208 9.33 16.84 12.32
N GLU A 209 10.39 16.03 12.23
CA GLU A 209 11.64 16.34 11.56
C GLU A 209 11.80 15.54 10.27
N LYS A 210 12.33 16.20 9.24
CA LYS A 210 12.81 15.56 8.01
C LYS A 210 14.31 15.75 7.92
N PRO A 211 15.11 14.81 8.47
CA PRO A 211 16.56 14.91 8.43
C PRO A 211 17.13 14.51 7.07
N GLY A 212 18.41 14.88 6.84
CA GLY A 212 19.21 14.34 5.75
C GLY A 212 18.77 14.75 4.34
N ILE A 213 18.14 15.92 4.19
CA ILE A 213 17.81 16.48 2.88
C ILE A 213 19.12 16.85 2.19
N GLN A 214 19.41 16.20 1.06
CA GLN A 214 20.71 16.34 0.39
C GLN A 214 20.75 17.58 -0.51
N ALA A 215 21.79 18.41 -0.33
CA ALA A 215 22.17 19.45 -1.27
C ALA A 215 23.10 18.85 -2.34
N ILE A 216 22.59 18.67 -3.54
CA ILE A 216 23.28 18.00 -4.65
C ILE A 216 23.26 18.91 -5.87
N ALA A 217 24.44 19.13 -6.50
CA ALA A 217 24.56 19.77 -7.80
C ALA A 217 24.87 18.76 -8.90
N THR A 218 24.49 19.05 -10.12
CA THR A 218 24.99 18.34 -11.32
C THR A 218 26.34 18.88 -11.72
N THR A 219 27.18 18.04 -12.33
CA THR A 219 28.49 18.42 -12.89
C THR A 219 28.34 19.12 -14.23
N SER A 220 27.24 18.86 -14.94
CA SER A 220 26.89 19.47 -16.22
C SER A 220 25.43 19.93 -16.24
N PRO A 221 25.05 20.91 -17.08
CA PRO A 221 23.66 21.33 -17.22
C PRO A 221 22.75 20.19 -17.71
N ASP A 222 21.53 20.17 -17.23
CA ASP A 222 20.50 19.27 -17.73
C ASP A 222 20.19 19.55 -19.22
N LEU A 223 19.96 18.51 -20.00
CA LEU A 223 19.48 18.64 -21.36
C LEU A 223 17.94 18.64 -21.33
N PRO A 224 17.28 19.74 -21.70
CA PRO A 224 15.83 19.84 -21.64
C PRO A 224 15.14 18.91 -22.65
N PRO A 225 13.85 18.60 -22.43
CA PRO A 225 13.04 17.90 -23.41
C PRO A 225 13.00 18.64 -24.74
N ARG A 226 12.99 17.89 -25.86
CA ARG A 226 12.86 18.43 -27.24
C ARG A 226 11.84 17.58 -27.98
N GLU A 227 11.34 18.11 -29.10
CA GLU A 227 10.47 17.34 -30.00
C GLU A 227 11.20 16.06 -30.45
N GLY A 228 10.53 14.91 -30.30
CA GLY A 228 11.11 13.58 -30.55
C GLY A 228 11.93 13.01 -29.37
N ASN A 229 12.16 13.80 -28.32
CA ASN A 229 12.86 13.38 -27.10
C ASN A 229 12.21 14.00 -25.86
N GLY A 230 11.13 13.39 -25.39
CA GLY A 230 10.21 13.91 -24.38
C GLY A 230 10.70 13.93 -22.94
N VAL A 231 11.99 13.67 -22.65
CA VAL A 231 12.52 13.59 -21.29
C VAL A 231 13.70 14.52 -21.07
N THR A 232 13.90 14.95 -19.83
CA THR A 232 15.11 15.66 -19.41
C THR A 232 16.23 14.66 -19.21
N TYR A 233 17.37 14.84 -19.87
CA TYR A 233 18.60 14.07 -19.59
C TYR A 233 19.44 14.83 -18.58
N ARG A 234 19.88 14.13 -17.57
CA ARG A 234 20.73 14.66 -16.49
C ARG A 234 21.99 13.83 -16.41
N ASP A 235 23.11 14.50 -16.16
CA ASP A 235 24.36 13.84 -15.85
C ASP A 235 24.18 12.96 -14.59
N TYR A 236 24.70 11.73 -14.62
CA TYR A 236 24.66 10.83 -13.48
C TYR A 236 25.70 11.21 -12.42
N GLU A 237 26.75 11.95 -12.79
CA GLU A 237 27.71 12.51 -11.83
C GLU A 237 27.09 13.70 -11.09
N TYR A 238 27.46 13.84 -9.82
CA TYR A 238 26.96 14.88 -8.97
C TYR A 238 27.95 15.30 -7.90
N VAL A 239 27.87 16.56 -7.49
CA VAL A 239 28.63 17.13 -6.36
C VAL A 239 27.73 17.18 -5.14
N ARG A 240 28.23 16.74 -3.99
CA ARG A 240 27.52 16.83 -2.71
C ARG A 240 27.99 18.04 -1.93
N HIS A 241 27.06 18.89 -1.53
CA HIS A 241 27.31 20.08 -0.70
C HIS A 241 26.96 19.84 0.79
N GLY A 242 26.50 18.63 1.14
CA GLY A 242 26.10 18.25 2.48
C GLY A 242 24.60 18.02 2.60
N THR A 243 24.11 18.05 3.84
CA THR A 243 22.70 17.81 4.15
C THR A 243 22.14 18.91 5.04
N LEU A 244 20.83 19.11 4.97
CA LEU A 244 20.04 19.92 5.91
C LEU A 244 18.97 19.06 6.58
N SER A 245 18.52 19.51 7.74
CA SER A 245 17.35 19.00 8.44
C SER A 245 16.26 20.06 8.43
N LEU A 246 15.04 19.63 8.14
CA LEU A 246 13.86 20.47 8.22
C LEU A 246 13.07 20.05 9.46
N LEU A 247 12.89 20.98 10.40
CA LEU A 247 11.92 20.87 11.48
C LEU A 247 10.66 21.61 11.01
N ALA A 248 9.51 20.97 11.04
CA ALA A 248 8.31 21.63 10.55
C ALA A 248 7.06 21.26 11.36
N GLY A 249 6.09 22.15 11.33
CA GLY A 249 4.77 21.92 11.92
C GLY A 249 3.67 22.36 10.97
N ILE A 250 2.51 21.72 11.07
CA ILE A 250 1.28 22.16 10.41
C ILE A 250 0.26 22.50 11.48
N ASP A 251 -0.22 23.74 11.46
CA ASP A 251 -1.39 24.13 12.25
C ASP A 251 -2.62 23.41 11.71
N LEU A 252 -3.25 22.59 12.54
CA LEU A 252 -4.35 21.71 12.12
C LEU A 252 -5.68 22.44 11.92
N ILE A 253 -5.77 23.70 12.38
CA ILE A 253 -6.96 24.54 12.21
C ILE A 253 -6.84 25.41 10.95
N THR A 254 -5.68 26.03 10.75
CA THR A 254 -5.47 26.94 9.62
C THR A 254 -4.90 26.27 8.38
N GLY A 255 -4.27 25.10 8.54
CA GLY A 255 -3.52 24.41 7.49
C GLY A 255 -2.16 25.03 7.20
N GLU A 256 -1.76 26.07 7.92
CA GLU A 256 -0.50 26.77 7.72
C GLU A 256 0.68 25.90 8.13
N ALA A 257 1.68 25.81 7.26
CA ALA A 257 2.90 25.05 7.50
C ALA A 257 4.03 25.98 8.00
N ILE A 258 4.72 25.58 9.06
CA ILE A 258 5.71 26.39 9.76
C ILE A 258 7.07 25.70 9.64
N PRO A 259 8.05 26.24 8.88
CA PRO A 259 9.36 25.61 8.68
C PRO A 259 10.43 26.17 9.60
N LEU A 260 11.42 25.33 9.90
CA LEU A 260 12.70 25.72 10.42
C LEU A 260 13.80 24.82 9.80
N VAL A 261 14.65 25.41 8.96
CA VAL A 261 15.77 24.67 8.34
C VAL A 261 17.02 24.84 9.18
N ARG A 262 17.70 23.72 9.49
CA ARG A 262 18.91 23.66 10.28
C ARG A 262 19.89 22.63 9.67
N GLU A 263 21.12 22.62 10.12
CA GLU A 263 22.10 21.58 9.78
C GLU A 263 21.88 20.31 10.60
N THR A 264 21.27 20.44 11.77
CA THR A 264 21.01 19.35 12.71
C THR A 264 19.51 19.33 13.11
N HIS A 265 19.13 18.38 13.93
CA HIS A 265 17.80 18.26 14.54
C HIS A 265 17.96 17.88 16.03
N LYS A 266 18.83 18.62 16.74
CA LYS A 266 19.11 18.44 18.17
C LYS A 266 18.06 19.15 19.02
N SER A 267 18.15 18.95 20.34
CA SER A 267 17.27 19.63 21.31
C SER A 267 17.30 21.16 21.18
N SER A 268 18.47 21.75 20.86
CA SER A 268 18.58 23.19 20.61
C SER A 268 17.76 23.64 19.41
N ASP A 269 17.76 22.86 18.32
CA ASP A 269 17.00 23.20 17.12
C ASP A 269 15.49 23.06 17.38
N PHE A 270 15.09 22.04 18.14
CA PHE A 270 13.71 21.89 18.58
C PHE A 270 13.26 23.04 19.48
N ILE A 271 14.10 23.47 20.43
CA ILE A 271 13.81 24.64 21.26
C ILE A 271 13.64 25.91 20.42
N ASP A 272 14.46 26.09 19.39
CA ASP A 272 14.30 27.22 18.47
C ASP A 272 12.96 27.14 17.72
N PHE A 273 12.53 25.94 17.33
CA PHE A 273 11.21 25.75 16.75
C PHE A 273 10.08 26.09 17.74
N LEU A 274 10.18 25.67 19.00
CA LEU A 274 9.23 26.05 20.05
C LEU A 274 9.15 27.57 20.23
N LYS A 275 10.27 28.29 20.18
CA LYS A 275 10.29 29.76 20.22
C LYS A 275 9.58 30.38 19.03
N ILE A 276 9.68 29.79 17.83
CA ILE A 276 8.91 30.25 16.66
C ILE A 276 7.42 30.12 16.92
N LEU A 277 6.98 28.99 17.43
CA LEU A 277 5.57 28.77 17.77
C LEU A 277 5.08 29.72 18.89
N ASP A 278 5.90 29.91 19.94
CA ASP A 278 5.59 30.81 21.03
C ASP A 278 5.41 32.26 20.57
N ASN A 279 6.19 32.69 19.57
CA ASN A 279 6.07 34.03 18.99
C ASN A 279 4.95 34.15 17.97
N LYS A 280 4.54 33.06 17.35
CA LYS A 280 3.47 33.04 16.35
C LYS A 280 2.09 33.20 16.96
N TYR A 281 1.81 32.52 18.06
CA TYR A 281 0.49 32.49 18.67
C TYR A 281 0.35 33.48 19.82
N PRO A 282 -0.88 34.01 20.11
CA PRO A 282 -1.11 34.92 21.21
C PRO A 282 -0.59 34.40 22.55
N LYS A 283 0.01 35.25 23.37
CA LYS A 283 0.71 34.84 24.60
C LYS A 283 -0.20 34.23 25.68
N GLY A 284 -1.49 34.50 25.63
CA GLY A 284 -2.48 33.93 26.56
C GLY A 284 -2.91 32.50 26.18
N ASP A 285 -2.72 32.09 24.96
CA ASP A 285 -3.23 30.82 24.43
C ASP A 285 -2.29 29.65 24.74
N LYS A 286 -2.78 28.43 24.52
CA LYS A 286 -1.99 27.20 24.63
C LYS A 286 -1.55 26.70 23.26
N ILE A 287 -0.41 26.04 23.21
CA ILE A 287 0.12 25.41 22.00
C ILE A 287 0.23 23.91 22.27
N ARG A 288 -0.56 23.13 21.56
CA ARG A 288 -0.52 21.67 21.62
C ARG A 288 0.28 21.12 20.46
N LEU A 289 1.25 20.27 20.74
CA LEU A 289 2.05 19.58 19.73
C LEU A 289 1.70 18.10 19.68
N VAL A 290 1.30 17.62 18.51
CA VAL A 290 1.26 16.19 18.21
C VAL A 290 2.60 15.84 17.57
N LEU A 291 3.40 14.99 18.23
CA LEU A 291 4.78 14.68 17.84
C LEU A 291 5.16 13.25 18.22
N ASP A 292 6.28 12.76 17.68
CA ASP A 292 6.81 11.46 18.01
C ASP A 292 7.59 11.42 19.33
N ASN A 293 8.09 10.22 19.70
CA ASN A 293 8.87 10.04 20.93
C ASN A 293 10.38 10.27 20.73
N HIS A 294 10.78 11.18 19.84
CA HIS A 294 12.20 11.49 19.65
C HIS A 294 12.82 12.05 20.93
N SER A 295 14.05 11.68 21.23
CA SER A 295 14.73 12.03 22.49
C SER A 295 14.94 13.53 22.68
N ALA A 296 15.01 14.29 21.59
CA ALA A 296 15.12 15.76 21.64
C ALA A 296 13.91 16.42 22.31
N HIS A 297 12.71 15.83 22.13
CA HIS A 297 11.47 16.39 22.65
C HIS A 297 11.35 16.31 24.18
N THR A 298 11.99 15.34 24.79
CA THR A 298 11.96 15.09 26.23
C THR A 298 13.31 15.30 26.92
N SER A 299 14.26 15.93 26.23
CA SER A 299 15.59 16.20 26.76
C SER A 299 15.58 17.13 27.97
N LYS A 300 16.67 17.12 28.74
CA LYS A 300 16.84 18.05 29.89
C LYS A 300 16.75 19.51 29.46
N GLU A 301 17.34 19.83 28.30
CA GLU A 301 17.37 21.18 27.73
C GLU A 301 15.96 21.65 27.34
N THR A 302 15.21 20.79 26.67
CA THR A 302 13.81 21.06 26.30
C THR A 302 12.94 21.28 27.53
N ARG A 303 13.06 20.41 28.54
CA ARG A 303 12.32 20.59 29.81
C ARG A 303 12.70 21.88 30.53
N ALA A 304 13.98 22.24 30.56
CA ALA A 304 14.43 23.49 31.15
C ALA A 304 13.84 24.70 30.42
N PHE A 305 13.77 24.67 29.10
CA PHE A 305 13.12 25.72 28.32
C PHE A 305 11.61 25.80 28.63
N LEU A 306 10.89 24.67 28.60
CA LEU A 306 9.47 24.63 28.89
C LEU A 306 9.15 25.15 30.30
N ALA A 307 10.00 24.89 31.29
CA ALA A 307 9.85 25.42 32.66
C ALA A 307 9.96 26.94 32.71
N THR A 308 10.50 27.62 31.73
CA THR A 308 10.51 29.09 31.65
C THR A 308 9.18 29.71 31.20
N ILE A 309 8.30 28.88 30.59
CA ILE A 309 7.00 29.28 30.05
C ILE A 309 5.93 28.26 30.47
N PRO A 310 5.67 28.11 31.77
CA PRO A 310 4.82 27.04 32.29
C PRO A 310 3.38 27.17 31.76
N GLY A 311 2.77 26.01 31.44
CA GLY A 311 1.38 25.95 30.93
C GLY A 311 1.18 26.38 29.48
N ARG A 312 2.25 26.82 28.77
CA ARG A 312 2.18 27.30 27.40
C ARG A 312 2.11 26.16 26.39
N PHE A 313 2.84 25.08 26.62
CA PHE A 313 2.94 23.94 25.70
C PHE A 313 2.31 22.68 26.30
N GLU A 314 1.60 21.96 25.46
CA GLU A 314 1.05 20.63 25.73
C GLU A 314 1.60 19.66 24.68
N PHE A 315 2.20 18.53 25.12
CA PHE A 315 2.72 17.52 24.22
C PHE A 315 1.83 16.26 24.21
N VAL A 316 1.46 15.83 23.03
CA VAL A 316 0.69 14.60 22.75
C VAL A 316 1.55 13.71 21.89
N PHE A 317 2.08 12.64 22.48
CA PHE A 317 2.98 11.73 21.78
C PHE A 317 2.22 10.70 20.96
N THR A 318 2.65 10.52 19.71
CA THR A 318 2.23 9.37 18.92
C THR A 318 2.86 8.09 19.48
N PRO A 319 2.21 6.91 19.29
CA PRO A 319 2.84 5.64 19.70
C PRO A 319 4.09 5.36 18.88
N LYS A 320 5.04 4.62 19.45
CA LYS A 320 6.19 4.13 18.70
C LYS A 320 5.71 3.29 17.50
N HIS A 321 6.33 3.48 16.35
CA HIS A 321 5.91 2.88 15.08
C HIS A 321 4.52 3.29 14.58
N GLY A 322 3.99 4.40 15.11
CA GLY A 322 2.73 5.02 14.73
C GLY A 322 2.88 6.35 14.01
N SER A 323 3.98 6.57 13.27
CA SER A 323 4.24 7.83 12.54
C SER A 323 3.11 8.21 11.58
N TRP A 324 2.43 7.21 11.00
CA TRP A 324 1.26 7.43 10.14
C TRP A 324 0.10 8.18 10.84
N LEU A 325 0.08 8.22 12.17
CA LEU A 325 -0.85 9.04 12.95
C LEU A 325 -0.45 10.53 12.96
N ASN A 326 0.79 10.87 12.60
CA ASN A 326 1.25 12.23 12.56
C ASN A 326 0.94 12.85 11.18
N MET A 327 0.02 13.82 11.13
CA MET A 327 -0.49 14.39 9.88
C MET A 327 0.59 15.05 9.02
N ILE A 328 1.65 15.57 9.63
CA ILE A 328 2.77 16.19 8.90
C ILE A 328 3.55 15.22 8.01
N GLU A 329 3.52 13.91 8.29
CA GLU A 329 4.15 12.91 7.44
C GLU A 329 3.59 12.92 6.02
N GLY A 330 2.29 13.13 5.88
CA GLY A 330 1.64 13.31 4.58
C GLY A 330 2.15 14.55 3.83
N PHE A 331 2.38 15.66 4.56
CA PHE A 331 2.96 16.87 4.02
C PHE A 331 4.40 16.64 3.54
N PHE A 332 5.24 15.97 4.32
CA PHE A 332 6.60 15.62 3.92
C PHE A 332 6.63 14.71 2.68
N GLY A 333 5.67 13.80 2.56
CA GLY A 333 5.47 13.00 1.36
C GLY A 333 5.17 13.85 0.12
N LYS A 334 4.24 14.79 0.24
CA LYS A 334 3.88 15.77 -0.81
C LYS A 334 5.07 16.63 -1.20
N MET A 335 5.76 17.24 -0.22
CA MET A 335 6.96 18.04 -0.43
C MET A 335 8.06 17.26 -1.17
N THR A 336 8.29 16.00 -0.76
CA THR A 336 9.28 15.14 -1.40
C THR A 336 8.97 14.94 -2.87
N ASN A 337 7.72 14.67 -3.21
CA ASN A 337 7.31 14.42 -4.59
C ASN A 337 7.30 15.69 -5.45
N GLN A 338 6.88 16.83 -4.90
CA GLN A 338 6.71 18.08 -5.65
C GLN A 338 7.99 18.88 -5.79
N MET A 339 8.84 18.87 -4.75
CA MET A 339 9.99 19.78 -4.69
C MET A 339 11.33 19.04 -4.53
N LEU A 340 11.46 18.10 -3.59
CA LEU A 340 12.75 17.48 -3.30
C LEU A 340 13.15 16.43 -4.33
N ARG A 341 12.19 15.76 -4.96
CA ARG A 341 12.46 14.73 -5.95
C ARG A 341 13.12 15.33 -7.17
N GLY A 342 14.38 14.99 -7.35
CA GLY A 342 15.16 15.49 -8.50
C GLY A 342 15.70 16.92 -8.33
N ILE A 343 15.58 17.54 -7.14
CA ILE A 343 16.16 18.87 -6.89
C ILE A 343 17.67 18.87 -7.14
N ARG A 344 18.17 19.98 -7.70
CA ARG A 344 19.59 20.27 -7.82
C ARG A 344 19.85 21.70 -7.36
N VAL A 345 20.86 21.85 -6.54
CA VAL A 345 21.22 23.13 -5.89
C VAL A 345 22.75 23.25 -5.83
N GLN A 346 23.25 24.47 -5.86
CA GLN A 346 24.69 24.75 -5.85
C GLN A 346 25.27 24.87 -4.43
N SER A 347 24.39 24.95 -3.42
CA SER A 347 24.81 25.04 -2.02
C SER A 347 23.72 24.62 -1.05
N LYS A 348 24.04 24.52 0.24
CA LYS A 348 23.04 24.30 1.30
C LYS A 348 22.12 25.50 1.50
N GLU A 349 22.66 26.70 1.31
CA GLU A 349 21.91 27.96 1.42
C GLU A 349 20.83 28.04 0.35
N GLU A 350 21.17 27.65 -0.90
CA GLU A 350 20.17 27.57 -1.98
C GLU A 350 19.09 26.52 -1.67
N LEU A 351 19.48 25.39 -1.09
CA LEU A 351 18.51 24.37 -0.67
C LEU A 351 17.56 24.93 0.40
N ALA A 352 18.11 25.61 1.41
CA ALA A 352 17.29 26.23 2.46
C ALA A 352 16.34 27.29 1.90
N ASP A 353 16.81 28.16 1.02
CA ASP A 353 15.99 29.18 0.37
C ASP A 353 14.83 28.54 -0.43
N ARG A 354 15.12 27.50 -1.21
CA ARG A 354 14.06 26.77 -1.95
C ARG A 354 13.06 26.08 -1.02
N ILE A 355 13.50 25.57 0.12
CA ILE A 355 12.59 25.00 1.12
C ILE A 355 11.67 26.10 1.65
N TYR A 356 12.19 27.25 2.07
CA TYR A 356 11.36 28.34 2.57
C TYR A 356 10.37 28.85 1.50
N ARG A 357 10.79 29.03 0.26
CA ARG A 357 9.88 29.40 -0.84
C ARG A 357 8.77 28.39 -1.09
N TYR A 358 9.07 27.10 -0.94
CA TYR A 358 8.03 26.06 -1.03
C TYR A 358 6.98 26.22 0.06
N PHE A 359 7.39 26.54 1.28
CA PHE A 359 6.47 26.83 2.39
C PHE A 359 5.66 28.09 2.13
N ASP A 360 6.26 29.15 1.58
CA ASP A 360 5.53 30.37 1.17
C ASP A 360 4.49 30.06 0.09
N GLU A 361 4.83 29.22 -0.90
CA GLU A 361 3.90 28.78 -1.95
C GLU A 361 2.73 27.99 -1.37
N VAL A 362 2.99 27.04 -0.49
CA VAL A 362 1.93 26.23 0.15
C VAL A 362 1.05 27.09 1.06
N ASN A 363 1.64 28.03 1.79
CA ASN A 363 0.94 28.92 2.69
C ASN A 363 0.13 30.03 1.98
N ALA A 364 0.37 30.26 0.69
CA ALA A 364 -0.48 31.15 -0.10
C ALA A 364 -1.92 30.60 -0.25
N THR A 365 -2.08 29.28 -0.21
CA THR A 365 -3.37 28.59 -0.21
C THR A 365 -3.31 27.39 0.74
N PRO A 366 -3.38 27.61 2.07
CA PRO A 366 -3.24 26.54 3.04
C PRO A 366 -4.34 25.48 2.88
N VAL A 367 -3.99 24.23 3.08
CA VAL A 367 -4.93 23.11 3.01
C VAL A 367 -5.16 22.52 4.38
N ILE A 368 -6.40 22.59 4.83
CA ILE A 368 -6.81 21.97 6.08
C ILE A 368 -6.99 20.47 5.85
N HIS A 369 -6.29 19.67 6.65
CA HIS A 369 -6.36 18.22 6.58
C HIS A 369 -7.28 17.67 7.65
N HIS A 370 -8.33 16.95 7.25
CA HIS A 370 -9.24 16.28 8.17
C HIS A 370 -8.89 14.80 8.33
N TRP A 371 -8.74 14.37 9.58
CA TRP A 371 -8.54 12.97 9.90
C TRP A 371 -9.88 12.21 9.82
N LYS A 372 -9.88 11.02 9.23
CA LYS A 372 -11.11 10.22 9.04
C LYS A 372 -11.09 8.85 9.74
N TYR A 373 -9.91 8.29 9.96
CA TYR A 373 -9.79 6.95 10.50
C TYR A 373 -10.26 6.88 11.95
N LYS A 374 -11.21 5.98 12.26
CA LYS A 374 -11.77 5.74 13.61
C LYS A 374 -12.40 6.96 14.31
N MET A 375 -12.82 7.99 13.58
CA MET A 375 -13.41 9.18 14.17
C MET A 375 -14.77 8.93 14.80
N ASP A 376 -15.51 7.91 14.36
CA ASP A 376 -16.82 7.53 14.89
C ASP A 376 -16.71 6.79 16.24
N GLU A 377 -15.52 6.25 16.56
CA GLU A 377 -15.24 5.54 17.81
C GLU A 377 -14.87 6.50 18.97
N ILE A 378 -14.66 7.80 18.71
CA ILE A 378 -14.18 8.79 19.66
C ILE A 378 -15.34 9.64 20.22
N ASP A 379 -15.46 9.72 21.55
CA ASP A 379 -16.42 10.59 22.21
C ASP A 379 -15.98 12.07 22.07
N PRO A 380 -16.86 12.95 21.58
CA PRO A 380 -16.57 14.39 21.48
C PRO A 380 -16.20 15.07 22.81
N GLY A 381 -16.75 14.59 23.94
CA GLY A 381 -16.52 15.15 25.28
C GLY A 381 -15.24 14.64 25.96
N GLU A 382 -14.49 13.76 25.35
CA GLU A 382 -13.31 13.16 25.97
C GLU A 382 -12.16 14.17 26.10
N LYS A 383 -11.46 14.10 27.25
CA LYS A 383 -10.31 14.98 27.51
C LYS A 383 -9.01 14.38 26.99
N VAL A 384 -8.21 15.22 26.36
CA VAL A 384 -6.86 14.85 25.94
C VAL A 384 -5.98 14.59 27.16
N SER A 385 -5.31 13.44 27.19
CA SER A 385 -4.28 13.14 28.18
C SER A 385 -2.94 13.73 27.72
N VAL A 386 -2.50 14.78 28.39
CA VAL A 386 -1.25 15.49 28.05
C VAL A 386 -0.07 14.82 28.74
N ALA A 387 0.93 14.40 27.97
CA ALA A 387 2.09 13.68 28.48
C ALA A 387 3.16 14.58 29.10
N LEU A 388 3.17 15.88 28.78
CA LEU A 388 4.02 16.92 29.35
C LEU A 388 3.18 18.22 29.41
N ALA A 389 2.54 18.46 30.55
CA ALA A 389 2.15 19.79 30.99
C ALA A 389 3.21 20.20 32.02
N ILE A 390 4.15 21.07 31.65
CA ILE A 390 5.13 21.66 32.56
C ILE A 390 4.76 23.12 32.75
#